data_1714771550199634385c1c1a1f2305f4
#
_entry.id   1714771550199634385c1c1a1f2305f4
#
_cell.length_a   1.000
_cell.length_b   1.000
_cell.length_c   1.000
_cell.angle_alpha   90.00
_cell.angle_beta   90.00
_cell.angle_gamma   90.00
#
_symmetry.space_group_name_H-M   'P 1'
#
loop_
_entity.id
_entity.type
_entity.pdbx_description
1 polymer ?
#
loop_
_entity_poly.entity_id
_entity_poly.type
_entity_poly.pdbx_seq_one_letter_code
_entity_poly.pdbx_strand_id
1 'polypeptide(L)'
;MFSSAQNLEQKIIPLEGDASLDKLILTAANKELVLLGEASHGTHEYYLWRDKISRRLIAEQDFNFIAVEGDFASLYHLNRYVKNMDGAGNSAREILLKLHRWPTWMWANEEVVALAEWLRSHNDKLPQDRKVGFYGMDVYDEWNSKKEVLDLLKVTDKAAYKYVEEQYNCFYPHKGDSWGYANAVDTSKKNCANATRNVVEYIRDNRENFSTLSDDTYFYLLQNSIVVDNAEEFYRESVASVGRVSWNSRVHHMHGTVNDLLNLYGEKSKGIVWAHNTHIGDAEYTSMRNTGEVNIGQLTREGLGNNNVLLIGFTSFEGNVMAGPSWGAPMKEMTIPPAVTNSIEHELNQIDQESFYLIFDEKDKDYENPKVMGNRAVGVVYNPTRDERQFEPTIVPMRYDALFFFKKTTALRVLKR
;
A
#
# COMPACT_ATOMS: atom_id res chain seq x y z
N MET A 1 28.11 -5.39 -14.94
CA MET A 1 27.45 -5.26 -16.26
C MET A 1 26.09 -5.91 -16.13
N PHE A 2 25.01 -5.15 -16.30
CA PHE A 2 23.74 -5.81 -16.61
C PHE A 2 24.03 -6.73 -17.78
N SER A 3 23.86 -8.02 -17.57
CA SER A 3 24.14 -9.00 -18.58
C SER A 3 23.29 -8.69 -19.81
N SER A 4 23.79 -8.95 -20.99
CA SER A 4 23.01 -8.88 -22.22
C SER A 4 21.66 -9.60 -22.03
N ALA A 5 20.62 -9.26 -22.80
CA ALA A 5 19.33 -9.96 -22.76
C ALA A 5 19.49 -11.50 -22.72
N GLN A 6 20.50 -12.05 -23.35
CA GLN A 6 20.87 -13.49 -23.32
C GLN A 6 21.18 -14.05 -21.91
N ASN A 7 21.74 -13.24 -20.98
CA ASN A 7 22.01 -13.72 -19.63
C ASN A 7 20.76 -13.61 -18.73
N LEU A 8 19.86 -12.65 -19.00
CA LEU A 8 18.56 -12.56 -18.30
C LEU A 8 17.66 -13.70 -18.72
N GLU A 9 17.67 -14.11 -20.00
CA GLU A 9 16.87 -15.21 -20.54
C GLU A 9 17.10 -16.55 -19.82
N GLN A 10 18.31 -16.78 -19.31
CA GLN A 10 18.63 -17.98 -18.51
C GLN A 10 18.08 -17.94 -17.08
N LYS A 11 17.67 -16.77 -16.58
CA LYS A 11 17.19 -16.56 -15.21
C LYS A 11 15.67 -16.41 -15.11
N ILE A 12 14.97 -16.24 -16.23
CA ILE A 12 13.52 -16.08 -16.21
C ILE A 12 12.82 -17.33 -15.70
N ILE A 13 11.73 -17.10 -14.98
CA ILE A 13 10.79 -18.13 -14.56
C ILE A 13 9.44 -17.80 -15.18
N PRO A 14 9.02 -18.56 -16.23
CA PRO A 14 7.75 -18.32 -16.91
C PRO A 14 6.56 -18.43 -15.96
N LEU A 15 5.54 -17.59 -16.16
CA LEU A 15 4.31 -17.59 -15.38
C LEU A 15 3.26 -18.50 -16.02
N GLU A 16 3.41 -19.81 -15.85
CA GLU A 16 2.56 -20.84 -16.47
C GLU A 16 1.49 -21.43 -15.53
N GLY A 17 1.34 -20.85 -14.32
CA GLY A 17 0.40 -21.31 -13.31
C GLY A 17 0.94 -21.16 -11.89
N ASP A 18 0.23 -21.67 -10.91
CA ASP A 18 0.58 -21.46 -9.49
C ASP A 18 1.92 -22.10 -9.10
N ALA A 19 2.28 -23.26 -9.68
CA ALA A 19 3.57 -23.91 -9.44
C ALA A 19 4.78 -23.09 -9.89
N SER A 20 4.62 -22.15 -10.84
CA SER A 20 5.69 -21.25 -11.24
C SER A 20 6.18 -20.35 -10.09
N LEU A 21 5.38 -20.13 -9.06
CA LEU A 21 5.72 -19.35 -7.88
C LEU A 21 6.55 -20.11 -6.82
N ASP A 22 6.76 -21.43 -6.95
CA ASP A 22 7.38 -22.24 -5.89
C ASP A 22 8.72 -21.68 -5.40
N LYS A 23 9.59 -21.27 -6.33
CA LYS A 23 10.88 -20.67 -5.99
C LYS A 23 10.73 -19.37 -5.22
N LEU A 24 9.78 -18.50 -5.62
CA LEU A 24 9.51 -17.24 -4.94
C LEU A 24 8.97 -17.46 -3.51
N ILE A 25 8.02 -18.39 -3.36
CA ILE A 25 7.43 -18.72 -2.05
C ILE A 25 8.48 -19.28 -1.10
N LEU A 26 9.37 -20.14 -1.59
CA LEU A 26 10.50 -20.63 -0.80
C LEU A 26 11.49 -19.51 -0.43
N THR A 27 11.74 -18.55 -1.32
CA THR A 27 12.58 -17.38 -1.04
C THR A 27 11.96 -16.50 0.06
N ALA A 28 10.63 -16.42 0.12
CA ALA A 28 9.88 -15.66 1.10
C ALA A 28 9.74 -16.38 2.47
N ALA A 29 10.04 -17.67 2.58
CA ALA A 29 9.73 -18.49 3.75
C ALA A 29 10.26 -17.94 5.08
N ASN A 30 11.45 -17.34 5.07
CA ASN A 30 12.11 -16.79 6.26
C ASN A 30 12.03 -15.25 6.34
N LYS A 31 11.14 -14.63 5.55
CA LYS A 31 10.97 -13.17 5.56
C LYS A 31 9.89 -12.76 6.57
N GLU A 32 10.10 -11.61 7.21
CA GLU A 32 9.11 -10.97 8.07
C GLU A 32 8.13 -10.12 7.24
N LEU A 33 8.65 -9.46 6.19
CA LEU A 33 7.83 -8.67 5.27
C LEU A 33 8.11 -9.01 3.81
N VAL A 34 7.03 -9.16 3.04
CA VAL A 34 7.04 -9.26 1.58
C VAL A 34 6.25 -8.07 1.01
N LEU A 35 6.93 -7.21 0.25
CA LEU A 35 6.32 -6.03 -0.35
C LEU A 35 6.08 -6.29 -1.83
N LEU A 36 4.81 -6.23 -2.25
CA LEU A 36 4.35 -6.52 -3.61
C LEU A 36 3.94 -5.21 -4.30
N GLY A 37 4.65 -4.88 -5.35
CA GLY A 37 4.50 -3.66 -6.12
C GLY A 37 3.42 -3.67 -7.18
N GLU A 38 3.36 -2.60 -7.90
CA GLU A 38 2.65 -2.39 -9.16
C GLU A 38 3.24 -1.19 -9.89
N ALA A 39 3.35 -1.26 -11.22
CA ALA A 39 3.78 -0.11 -12.03
C ALA A 39 2.61 0.81 -12.39
N SER A 40 1.39 0.44 -12.05
CA SER A 40 0.18 1.26 -12.18
C SER A 40 -0.92 0.73 -11.27
N HIS A 41 -1.72 1.63 -10.69
CA HIS A 41 -2.81 1.26 -9.77
C HIS A 41 -4.01 0.57 -10.45
N GLY A 42 -4.08 0.56 -11.75
CA GLY A 42 -5.27 0.12 -12.50
C GLY A 42 -5.07 -1.06 -13.44
N THR A 43 -4.11 -1.95 -13.19
CA THR A 43 -3.75 -3.07 -14.05
C THR A 43 -4.15 -4.42 -13.43
N HIS A 44 -4.94 -5.20 -14.17
CA HIS A 44 -5.50 -6.49 -13.74
C HIS A 44 -4.41 -7.50 -13.33
N GLU A 45 -3.39 -7.71 -14.19
CA GLU A 45 -2.37 -8.75 -13.99
C GLU A 45 -1.57 -8.51 -12.71
N TYR A 46 -1.34 -7.26 -12.30
CA TYR A 46 -0.65 -6.97 -11.05
C TYR A 46 -1.48 -7.43 -9.84
N TYR A 47 -2.78 -7.13 -9.81
CA TYR A 47 -3.67 -7.57 -8.74
C TYR A 47 -3.82 -9.09 -8.72
N LEU A 48 -3.97 -9.72 -9.89
CA LEU A 48 -4.09 -11.17 -10.02
C LEU A 48 -2.87 -11.90 -9.43
N TRP A 49 -1.66 -11.45 -9.76
CA TRP A 49 -0.45 -12.13 -9.30
C TRP A 49 -0.11 -11.78 -7.84
N ARG A 50 -0.38 -10.56 -7.38
CA ARG A 50 -0.32 -10.23 -5.96
C ARG A 50 -1.28 -11.09 -5.13
N ASP A 51 -2.50 -11.32 -5.61
CA ASP A 51 -3.47 -12.22 -4.98
C ASP A 51 -2.93 -13.65 -4.89
N LYS A 52 -2.44 -14.23 -5.98
CA LYS A 52 -1.87 -15.58 -6.01
C LYS A 52 -0.69 -15.73 -5.05
N ILE A 53 0.25 -14.79 -5.07
CA ILE A 53 1.41 -14.78 -4.17
C ILE A 53 0.93 -14.69 -2.71
N SER A 54 0.02 -13.77 -2.39
CA SER A 54 -0.48 -13.56 -1.04
C SER A 54 -1.19 -14.79 -0.47
N ARG A 55 -2.05 -15.45 -1.26
CA ARG A 55 -2.71 -16.69 -0.83
C ARG A 55 -1.70 -17.80 -0.49
N ARG A 56 -0.67 -17.97 -1.30
CA ARG A 56 0.37 -18.95 -1.04
C ARG A 56 1.23 -18.59 0.17
N LEU A 57 1.63 -17.32 0.33
CA LEU A 57 2.35 -16.87 1.51
C LEU A 57 1.55 -17.10 2.80
N ILE A 58 0.25 -16.82 2.77
CA ILE A 58 -0.65 -17.05 3.91
C ILE A 58 -0.82 -18.55 4.19
N ALA A 59 -1.09 -19.36 3.16
CA ALA A 59 -1.42 -20.78 3.34
C ALA A 59 -0.21 -21.67 3.62
N GLU A 60 0.98 -21.30 3.14
CA GLU A 60 2.17 -22.14 3.15
C GLU A 60 3.30 -21.60 4.03
N GLN A 61 3.31 -20.30 4.36
CA GLN A 61 4.40 -19.61 5.05
C GLN A 61 3.97 -18.82 6.28
N ASP A 62 2.71 -18.99 6.73
CA ASP A 62 2.14 -18.39 7.94
C ASP A 62 2.14 -16.85 7.95
N PHE A 63 2.04 -16.18 6.78
CA PHE A 63 1.82 -14.74 6.73
C PHE A 63 0.43 -14.43 7.28
N ASN A 64 0.31 -13.41 8.15
CA ASN A 64 -0.86 -13.22 8.99
C ASN A 64 -1.58 -11.86 8.81
N PHE A 65 -1.05 -10.97 7.97
CA PHE A 65 -1.78 -9.78 7.53
C PHE A 65 -1.37 -9.31 6.13
N ILE A 66 -2.28 -8.58 5.49
CA ILE A 66 -2.04 -7.79 4.28
C ILE A 66 -2.29 -6.33 4.62
N ALA A 67 -1.29 -5.45 4.41
CA ALA A 67 -1.43 -4.00 4.50
C ALA A 67 -1.38 -3.40 3.09
N VAL A 68 -2.31 -2.49 2.77
CA VAL A 68 -2.44 -1.95 1.41
C VAL A 68 -2.40 -0.43 1.39
N GLU A 69 -1.92 0.16 0.30
CA GLU A 69 -1.92 1.61 0.02
C GLU A 69 -3.37 2.12 -0.15
N GLY A 70 -4.10 2.17 0.96
CA GLY A 70 -5.51 2.57 1.01
C GLY A 70 -5.91 3.04 2.39
N ASP A 71 -7.08 3.67 2.48
CA ASP A 71 -7.58 4.32 3.68
C ASP A 71 -7.83 3.32 4.81
N PHE A 72 -7.25 3.57 5.98
CA PHE A 72 -7.33 2.66 7.12
C PHE A 72 -8.79 2.46 7.59
N ALA A 73 -9.50 3.53 7.89
CA ALA A 73 -10.88 3.45 8.41
C ALA A 73 -11.82 2.71 7.47
N SER A 74 -11.80 3.08 6.18
CA SER A 74 -12.68 2.51 5.17
C SER A 74 -12.39 1.01 4.91
N LEU A 75 -11.11 0.63 4.83
CA LEU A 75 -10.71 -0.76 4.60
C LEU A 75 -10.79 -1.63 5.85
N TYR A 76 -10.85 -1.06 7.04
CA TYR A 76 -11.09 -1.84 8.26
C TYR A 76 -12.47 -2.52 8.27
N HIS A 77 -13.47 -1.99 7.57
CA HIS A 77 -14.73 -2.71 7.36
C HIS A 77 -14.53 -4.01 6.57
N LEU A 78 -13.61 -4.02 5.61
CA LEU A 78 -13.22 -5.25 4.90
C LEU A 78 -12.44 -6.18 5.82
N ASN A 79 -11.55 -5.66 6.69
CA ASN A 79 -10.86 -6.45 7.71
C ASN A 79 -11.85 -7.16 8.64
N ARG A 80 -12.88 -6.46 9.13
CA ARG A 80 -13.94 -7.09 9.94
C ARG A 80 -14.66 -8.20 9.18
N TYR A 81 -14.92 -8.01 7.90
CA TYR A 81 -15.54 -9.03 7.06
C TYR A 81 -14.64 -10.26 6.91
N VAL A 82 -13.38 -10.10 6.50
CA VAL A 82 -12.47 -11.23 6.29
C VAL A 82 -12.16 -11.99 7.58
N LYS A 83 -12.13 -11.32 8.74
CA LYS A 83 -11.95 -11.93 10.07
C LYS A 83 -13.24 -12.50 10.66
N ASN A 84 -14.39 -12.36 10.01
CA ASN A 84 -15.70 -12.78 10.52
C ASN A 84 -16.01 -12.20 11.91
N MET A 85 -15.80 -10.90 12.05
CA MET A 85 -16.09 -10.19 13.30
C MET A 85 -17.57 -9.81 13.39
N ASP A 86 -18.11 -9.69 14.61
CA ASP A 86 -19.50 -9.32 14.86
C ASP A 86 -19.85 -7.98 14.20
N GLY A 87 -21.02 -7.95 13.55
CA GLY A 87 -21.51 -6.77 12.83
C GLY A 87 -20.73 -6.44 11.56
N ALA A 88 -19.90 -7.35 11.05
CA ALA A 88 -19.32 -7.24 9.71
C ALA A 88 -20.42 -7.31 8.63
N GLY A 89 -20.17 -6.68 7.47
CA GLY A 89 -21.09 -6.72 6.32
C GLY A 89 -21.27 -8.15 5.75
N ASN A 90 -22.24 -8.30 4.85
CA ASN A 90 -22.62 -9.61 4.32
C ASN A 90 -21.75 -10.09 3.16
N SER A 91 -21.07 -9.20 2.44
CA SER A 91 -20.18 -9.56 1.34
C SER A 91 -19.06 -8.53 1.16
N ALA A 92 -17.90 -8.98 0.66
CA ALA A 92 -16.81 -8.10 0.30
C ALA A 92 -17.24 -7.05 -0.73
N ARG A 93 -18.05 -7.45 -1.72
CA ARG A 93 -18.56 -6.58 -2.78
C ARG A 93 -19.36 -5.40 -2.22
N GLU A 94 -20.32 -5.67 -1.32
CA GLU A 94 -21.14 -4.62 -0.71
C GLU A 94 -20.32 -3.63 0.11
N ILE A 95 -19.28 -4.11 0.79
CA ILE A 95 -18.36 -3.26 1.56
C ILE A 95 -17.53 -2.38 0.63
N LEU A 96 -16.92 -2.95 -0.39
CA LEU A 96 -16.07 -2.23 -1.34
C LEU A 96 -16.85 -1.21 -2.18
N LEU A 97 -18.12 -1.47 -2.51
CA LEU A 97 -19.01 -0.51 -3.17
C LEU A 97 -19.32 0.74 -2.32
N LYS A 98 -19.13 0.69 -0.99
CA LYS A 98 -19.29 1.84 -0.09
C LYS A 98 -18.07 2.76 -0.07
N LEU A 99 -16.94 2.35 -0.62
CA LEU A 99 -15.78 3.23 -0.76
C LEU A 99 -16.16 4.44 -1.63
N HIS A 100 -15.91 5.65 -1.12
CA HIS A 100 -16.36 6.88 -1.76
C HIS A 100 -15.23 7.85 -2.08
N ARG A 101 -14.08 7.75 -1.39
CA ARG A 101 -12.93 8.59 -1.70
C ARG A 101 -12.29 8.17 -3.01
N TRP A 102 -12.09 9.13 -3.90
CA TRP A 102 -11.35 8.91 -5.15
C TRP A 102 -9.86 8.62 -4.85
N PRO A 103 -9.24 7.64 -5.51
CA PRO A 103 -9.73 6.77 -6.58
C PRO A 103 -10.35 5.46 -6.04
N THR A 104 -11.67 5.30 -6.18
CA THR A 104 -12.37 4.12 -5.63
C THR A 104 -11.97 2.81 -6.28
N TRP A 105 -11.58 2.82 -7.57
CA TRP A 105 -11.28 1.60 -8.33
C TRP A 105 -10.06 0.83 -7.83
N MET A 106 -9.11 1.48 -7.16
CA MET A 106 -7.94 0.78 -6.61
C MET A 106 -8.34 -0.38 -5.71
N TRP A 107 -9.44 -0.24 -4.96
CA TRP A 107 -9.88 -1.27 -4.03
C TRP A 107 -11.28 -1.82 -4.37
N ALA A 108 -12.16 -1.04 -5.01
CA ALA A 108 -13.48 -1.46 -5.46
C ALA A 108 -13.43 -2.14 -6.83
N ASN A 109 -12.82 -3.34 -6.90
CA ASN A 109 -12.64 -4.14 -8.11
C ASN A 109 -12.86 -5.63 -7.84
N GLU A 110 -13.06 -6.42 -8.91
CA GLU A 110 -13.34 -7.85 -8.82
C GLU A 110 -12.18 -8.66 -8.25
N GLU A 111 -10.95 -8.20 -8.48
CA GLU A 111 -9.73 -8.84 -8.01
C GLU A 111 -9.65 -8.80 -6.49
N VAL A 112 -9.95 -7.65 -5.89
CA VAL A 112 -9.96 -7.49 -4.42
C VAL A 112 -11.17 -8.21 -3.80
N VAL A 113 -12.33 -8.25 -4.47
CA VAL A 113 -13.46 -9.09 -4.03
C VAL A 113 -13.03 -10.55 -3.94
N ALA A 114 -12.37 -11.08 -4.99
CA ALA A 114 -11.93 -12.48 -5.01
C ALA A 114 -10.94 -12.81 -3.89
N LEU A 115 -9.99 -11.91 -3.60
CA LEU A 115 -9.06 -12.08 -2.47
C LEU A 115 -9.81 -12.05 -1.13
N ALA A 116 -10.70 -11.09 -0.92
CA ALA A 116 -11.42 -10.93 0.34
C ALA A 116 -12.36 -12.12 0.64
N GLU A 117 -13.04 -12.65 -0.36
CA GLU A 117 -13.87 -13.86 -0.23
C GLU A 117 -13.00 -15.09 0.08
N TRP A 118 -11.83 -15.21 -0.54
CA TRP A 118 -10.89 -16.27 -0.20
C TRP A 118 -10.37 -16.13 1.23
N LEU A 119 -9.95 -14.92 1.66
CA LEU A 119 -9.50 -14.65 3.02
C LEU A 119 -10.58 -15.00 4.05
N ARG A 120 -11.84 -14.65 3.78
CA ARG A 120 -12.97 -15.03 4.63
C ARG A 120 -13.07 -16.56 4.76
N SER A 121 -13.06 -17.27 3.65
CA SER A 121 -13.14 -18.74 3.63
C SER A 121 -11.93 -19.40 4.30
N HIS A 122 -10.75 -18.80 4.21
CA HIS A 122 -9.55 -19.25 4.91
C HIS A 122 -9.68 -19.03 6.42
N ASN A 123 -10.08 -17.84 6.84
CA ASN A 123 -10.21 -17.45 8.23
C ASN A 123 -11.33 -18.18 8.98
N ASP A 124 -12.41 -18.59 8.30
CA ASP A 124 -13.50 -19.38 8.92
C ASP A 124 -13.04 -20.75 9.45
N LYS A 125 -11.86 -21.21 9.01
CA LYS A 125 -11.22 -22.47 9.49
C LYS A 125 -10.26 -22.24 10.65
N LEU A 126 -9.99 -21.00 11.04
CA LEU A 126 -8.99 -20.60 12.02
C LEU A 126 -9.65 -20.06 13.30
N PRO A 127 -9.02 -20.28 14.48
CA PRO A 127 -9.41 -19.59 15.70
C PRO A 127 -9.18 -18.08 15.55
N GLN A 128 -9.86 -17.26 16.35
CA GLN A 128 -9.92 -15.80 16.20
C GLN A 128 -8.54 -15.13 16.25
N ASP A 129 -7.67 -15.59 17.10
CA ASP A 129 -6.29 -15.10 17.32
C ASP A 129 -5.32 -15.44 16.18
N ARG A 130 -5.70 -16.35 15.29
CA ARG A 130 -4.91 -16.74 14.12
C ARG A 130 -5.46 -16.24 12.78
N LYS A 131 -6.55 -15.50 12.79
CA LYS A 131 -7.16 -14.98 11.58
C LYS A 131 -6.28 -13.93 10.90
N VAL A 132 -6.15 -14.08 9.60
CA VAL A 132 -5.39 -13.17 8.73
C VAL A 132 -6.15 -11.87 8.54
N GLY A 133 -5.48 -10.72 8.74
CA GLY A 133 -6.08 -9.41 8.57
C GLY A 133 -5.86 -8.78 7.20
N PHE A 134 -6.70 -7.77 6.87
CA PHE A 134 -6.58 -6.93 5.69
C PHE A 134 -6.78 -5.48 6.08
N TYR A 135 -5.75 -4.65 5.96
CA TYR A 135 -5.72 -3.29 6.50
C TYR A 135 -5.31 -2.25 5.45
N GLY A 136 -5.92 -1.07 5.49
CA GLY A 136 -5.35 0.12 4.88
C GLY A 136 -4.18 0.64 5.71
N MET A 137 -3.22 1.30 5.06
CA MET A 137 -2.07 1.90 5.75
C MET A 137 -1.83 3.36 5.36
N ASP A 138 -2.71 3.96 4.56
CA ASP A 138 -2.51 5.31 4.05
C ASP A 138 -2.97 6.39 5.03
N VAL A 139 -2.44 7.60 4.87
CA VAL A 139 -2.66 8.76 5.74
C VAL A 139 -3.97 9.50 5.47
N TYR A 140 -4.67 9.13 4.41
CA TYR A 140 -5.89 9.83 4.00
C TYR A 140 -7.13 9.40 4.79
N ASP A 141 -8.25 10.13 4.54
CA ASP A 141 -9.58 9.86 5.10
C ASP A 141 -9.70 10.15 6.62
N GLU A 142 -9.01 11.19 7.09
CA GLU A 142 -9.00 11.62 8.48
C GLU A 142 -10.40 11.96 9.03
N TRP A 143 -11.31 12.40 8.16
CA TRP A 143 -12.69 12.73 8.57
C TRP A 143 -13.48 11.47 8.95
N ASN A 144 -13.29 10.39 8.20
CA ASN A 144 -13.88 9.11 8.54
C ASN A 144 -13.18 8.50 9.76
N SER A 145 -11.84 8.55 9.82
CA SER A 145 -11.08 8.11 10.98
C SER A 145 -11.49 8.84 12.27
N LYS A 146 -11.65 10.16 12.21
CA LYS A 146 -12.19 10.97 13.33
C LYS A 146 -13.57 10.51 13.76
N LYS A 147 -14.46 10.24 12.80
CA LYS A 147 -15.81 9.75 13.06
C LYS A 147 -15.77 8.39 13.77
N GLU A 148 -14.94 7.45 13.28
CA GLU A 148 -14.81 6.12 13.86
C GLU A 148 -14.26 6.15 15.30
N VAL A 149 -13.30 7.04 15.60
CA VAL A 149 -12.83 7.27 16.97
C VAL A 149 -13.98 7.73 17.87
N LEU A 150 -14.73 8.76 17.46
CA LEU A 150 -15.82 9.31 18.23
C LEU A 150 -16.98 8.32 18.41
N ASP A 151 -17.37 7.59 17.37
CA ASP A 151 -18.45 6.61 17.43
C ASP A 151 -18.11 5.45 18.37
N LEU A 152 -16.88 4.96 18.35
CA LEU A 152 -16.44 3.92 19.27
C LEU A 152 -16.42 4.41 20.73
N LEU A 153 -15.83 5.56 20.99
CA LEU A 153 -15.76 6.12 22.34
C LEU A 153 -17.14 6.46 22.91
N LYS A 154 -18.07 6.91 22.07
CA LYS A 154 -19.45 7.23 22.50
C LYS A 154 -20.17 6.06 23.15
N VAL A 155 -19.85 4.82 22.72
CA VAL A 155 -20.50 3.60 23.26
C VAL A 155 -19.63 2.91 24.30
N THR A 156 -18.33 3.14 24.32
CA THR A 156 -17.39 2.44 25.22
C THR A 156 -16.96 3.26 26.43
N ASP A 157 -16.70 4.57 26.26
CA ASP A 157 -16.24 5.48 27.30
C ASP A 157 -16.72 6.92 27.08
N LYS A 158 -17.77 7.33 27.79
CA LYS A 158 -18.35 8.68 27.67
C LYS A 158 -17.41 9.81 28.10
N ALA A 159 -16.48 9.57 29.03
CA ALA A 159 -15.56 10.58 29.50
C ALA A 159 -14.48 10.82 28.42
N ALA A 160 -13.92 9.74 27.88
CA ALA A 160 -13.00 9.78 26.75
C ALA A 160 -13.66 10.42 25.51
N TYR A 161 -14.92 10.05 25.19
CA TYR A 161 -15.68 10.66 24.10
C TYR A 161 -15.71 12.19 24.22
N LYS A 162 -16.11 12.71 25.40
CA LYS A 162 -16.20 14.16 25.63
C LYS A 162 -14.85 14.86 25.49
N TYR A 163 -13.79 14.28 26.03
CA TYR A 163 -12.44 14.83 25.91
C TYR A 163 -11.98 14.87 24.45
N VAL A 164 -12.11 13.76 23.72
CA VAL A 164 -11.67 13.67 22.32
C VAL A 164 -12.51 14.55 21.40
N GLU A 165 -13.82 14.64 21.61
CA GLU A 165 -14.71 15.54 20.88
C GLU A 165 -14.26 17.00 21.04
N GLU A 166 -13.90 17.43 22.28
CA GLU A 166 -13.39 18.78 22.56
C GLU A 166 -12.06 19.04 21.82
N GLN A 167 -11.12 18.08 21.80
CA GLN A 167 -9.87 18.22 21.06
C GLN A 167 -10.15 18.36 19.53
N TYR A 168 -11.03 17.53 18.97
CA TYR A 168 -11.36 17.56 17.55
C TYR A 168 -12.23 18.74 17.10
N ASN A 169 -12.72 19.58 18.03
CA ASN A 169 -13.50 20.78 17.70
C ASN A 169 -12.71 21.80 16.85
N CYS A 170 -11.39 21.76 16.87
CA CYS A 170 -10.55 22.61 16.02
C CYS A 170 -10.81 22.38 14.51
N PHE A 171 -11.26 21.18 14.09
CA PHE A 171 -11.63 20.87 12.73
C PHE A 171 -13.05 21.34 12.35
N TYR A 172 -13.88 21.73 13.32
CA TYR A 172 -15.30 22.03 13.09
C TYR A 172 -15.56 23.06 11.97
N PRO A 173 -14.75 24.14 11.83
CA PRO A 173 -14.96 25.13 10.76
C PRO A 173 -14.79 24.55 9.34
N HIS A 174 -14.11 23.43 9.18
CA HIS A 174 -13.66 22.89 7.89
C HIS A 174 -14.51 21.73 7.34
N LYS A 175 -15.36 21.09 8.14
CA LYS A 175 -16.43 20.13 7.79
C LYS A 175 -16.14 19.19 6.60
N GLY A 176 -15.07 18.40 6.68
CA GLY A 176 -14.76 17.40 5.64
C GLY A 176 -13.91 17.92 4.49
N ASP A 177 -13.41 19.15 4.56
CA ASP A 177 -12.53 19.75 3.56
C ASP A 177 -11.08 19.84 4.08
N SER A 178 -10.29 18.81 3.84
CA SER A 178 -8.89 18.70 4.26
C SER A 178 -7.99 19.75 3.63
N TRP A 179 -8.21 20.03 2.34
CA TRP A 179 -7.44 21.04 1.62
C TRP A 179 -7.85 22.47 2.04
N GLY A 180 -9.14 22.71 2.28
CA GLY A 180 -9.62 23.97 2.86
C GLY A 180 -9.06 24.21 4.26
N TYR A 181 -8.95 23.16 5.08
CA TYR A 181 -8.26 23.21 6.37
C TYR A 181 -6.79 23.62 6.18
N ALA A 182 -6.02 22.92 5.34
CA ALA A 182 -4.61 23.19 5.12
C ALA A 182 -4.34 24.63 4.63
N ASN A 183 -5.12 25.12 3.68
CA ASN A 183 -5.04 26.51 3.18
C ASN A 183 -5.37 27.54 4.27
N ALA A 184 -6.37 27.26 5.12
CA ALA A 184 -6.72 28.14 6.24
C ALA A 184 -5.60 28.19 7.29
N VAL A 185 -4.95 27.05 7.55
CA VAL A 185 -3.77 26.97 8.44
C VAL A 185 -2.61 27.77 7.87
N ASP A 186 -2.29 27.61 6.58
CA ASP A 186 -1.19 28.36 5.96
C ASP A 186 -1.38 29.88 6.08
N THR A 187 -2.62 30.35 5.95
CA THR A 187 -2.95 31.76 6.10
C THR A 187 -2.97 32.23 7.55
N SER A 188 -3.66 31.50 8.44
CA SER A 188 -3.91 31.95 9.83
C SER A 188 -2.82 31.53 10.82
N LYS A 189 -2.01 30.52 10.46
CA LYS A 189 -1.03 29.82 11.31
C LYS A 189 -1.66 29.13 12.52
N LYS A 190 -2.99 28.98 12.57
CA LYS A 190 -3.71 28.24 13.62
C LYS A 190 -4.02 26.83 13.10
N ASN A 191 -3.51 25.81 13.77
CA ASN A 191 -3.64 24.41 13.38
C ASN A 191 -4.20 23.53 14.50
N CYS A 192 -4.50 22.27 14.16
CA CYS A 192 -4.99 21.26 15.11
C CYS A 192 -3.89 20.33 15.66
N ALA A 193 -2.61 20.52 15.29
CA ALA A 193 -1.54 19.56 15.56
C ALA A 193 -1.41 19.17 17.04
N ASN A 194 -1.51 20.12 17.99
CA ASN A 194 -1.47 19.77 19.40
C ASN A 194 -2.72 19.01 19.85
N ALA A 195 -3.88 19.37 19.31
CA ALA A 195 -5.14 18.74 19.69
C ALA A 195 -5.21 17.29 19.20
N THR A 196 -4.77 17.01 17.96
CA THR A 196 -4.74 15.66 17.42
C THR A 196 -3.73 14.78 18.15
N ARG A 197 -2.53 15.30 18.43
CA ARG A 197 -1.51 14.63 19.23
C ARG A 197 -1.99 14.30 20.64
N ASN A 198 -2.65 15.23 21.31
CA ASN A 198 -3.23 15.00 22.63
C ASN A 198 -4.22 13.84 22.64
N VAL A 199 -4.97 13.62 21.56
CA VAL A 199 -5.89 12.47 21.45
C VAL A 199 -5.11 11.16 21.37
N VAL A 200 -4.06 11.10 20.56
CA VAL A 200 -3.22 9.89 20.44
C VAL A 200 -2.56 9.55 21.77
N GLU A 201 -1.96 10.55 22.42
CA GLU A 201 -1.33 10.39 23.74
C GLU A 201 -2.35 9.96 24.79
N TYR A 202 -3.53 10.60 24.84
CA TYR A 202 -4.59 10.23 25.77
C TYR A 202 -5.01 8.76 25.62
N ILE A 203 -5.21 8.28 24.40
CA ILE A 203 -5.61 6.87 24.15
C ILE A 203 -4.49 5.91 24.57
N ARG A 204 -3.22 6.24 24.31
CA ARG A 204 -2.05 5.43 24.70
C ARG A 204 -1.88 5.38 26.22
N ASP A 205 -1.86 6.55 26.87
CA ASP A 205 -1.55 6.67 28.29
C ASP A 205 -2.65 6.11 29.18
N ASN A 206 -3.88 6.03 28.66
CA ASN A 206 -5.03 5.49 29.37
C ASN A 206 -5.44 4.09 28.86
N ARG A 207 -4.51 3.27 28.34
CA ARG A 207 -4.79 1.92 27.83
C ARG A 207 -5.63 1.06 28.79
N GLU A 208 -5.42 1.20 30.11
CA GLU A 208 -6.15 0.47 31.13
C GLU A 208 -7.66 0.79 31.13
N ASN A 209 -8.06 2.01 30.81
CA ASN A 209 -9.46 2.42 30.70
C ASN A 209 -10.18 1.70 29.54
N PHE A 210 -9.43 1.21 28.57
CA PHE A 210 -9.90 0.47 27.39
C PHE A 210 -9.70 -1.04 27.52
N SER A 211 -9.47 -1.57 28.73
CA SER A 211 -9.20 -3.00 28.99
C SER A 211 -10.37 -3.94 28.62
N THR A 212 -11.56 -3.41 28.45
CA THR A 212 -12.74 -4.16 27.98
C THR A 212 -12.77 -4.34 26.46
N LEU A 213 -11.98 -3.60 25.71
CA LEU A 213 -11.85 -3.75 24.27
C LEU A 213 -10.89 -4.92 23.96
N SER A 214 -11.21 -5.68 22.92
CA SER A 214 -10.25 -6.62 22.34
C SER A 214 -9.04 -5.87 21.78
N ASP A 215 -7.89 -6.53 21.63
CA ASP A 215 -6.69 -5.93 21.05
C ASP A 215 -6.94 -5.40 19.63
N ASP A 216 -7.70 -6.11 18.80
CA ASP A 216 -8.13 -5.62 17.47
C ASP A 216 -8.95 -4.31 17.57
N THR A 217 -9.86 -4.21 18.55
CA THR A 217 -10.71 -3.02 18.70
C THR A 217 -9.92 -1.83 19.28
N TYR A 218 -9.03 -2.10 20.22
CA TYR A 218 -8.13 -1.07 20.73
C TYR A 218 -7.17 -0.58 19.66
N PHE A 219 -6.58 -1.48 18.89
CA PHE A 219 -5.75 -1.15 17.73
C PHE A 219 -6.52 -0.26 16.74
N TYR A 220 -7.77 -0.61 16.44
CA TYR A 220 -8.63 0.20 15.59
C TYR A 220 -8.84 1.62 16.13
N LEU A 221 -9.11 1.76 17.43
CA LEU A 221 -9.27 3.06 18.08
C LEU A 221 -8.01 3.91 17.98
N LEU A 222 -6.87 3.32 18.36
CA LEU A 222 -5.58 4.00 18.37
C LEU A 222 -5.14 4.37 16.94
N GLN A 223 -5.21 3.43 16.00
CA GLN A 223 -4.74 3.66 14.64
C GLN A 223 -5.57 4.72 13.92
N ASN A 224 -6.91 4.77 14.11
CA ASN A 224 -7.71 5.87 13.57
C ASN A 224 -7.30 7.22 14.18
N SER A 225 -6.93 7.28 15.46
CA SER A 225 -6.45 8.54 16.05
C SER A 225 -5.10 8.97 15.48
N ILE A 226 -4.20 8.01 15.20
CA ILE A 226 -2.91 8.24 14.52
C ILE A 226 -3.13 8.73 13.08
N VAL A 227 -4.10 8.16 12.35
CA VAL A 227 -4.46 8.66 11.00
C VAL A 227 -4.88 10.12 11.06
N VAL A 228 -5.70 10.53 12.04
CA VAL A 228 -6.13 11.93 12.18
C VAL A 228 -4.95 12.86 12.48
N ASP A 229 -4.02 12.46 13.34
CA ASP A 229 -2.84 13.25 13.70
C ASP A 229 -1.89 13.41 12.51
N ASN A 230 -1.53 12.30 11.86
CA ASN A 230 -0.59 12.31 10.75
C ASN A 230 -1.20 12.91 9.46
N ALA A 231 -2.50 12.81 9.26
CA ALA A 231 -3.19 13.49 8.15
C ALA A 231 -3.20 15.01 8.35
N GLU A 232 -3.39 15.50 9.58
CA GLU A 232 -3.25 16.93 9.89
C GLU A 232 -1.88 17.45 9.44
N GLU A 233 -0.82 16.75 9.82
CA GLU A 233 0.55 17.10 9.44
C GLU A 233 0.73 17.04 7.91
N PHE A 234 0.35 15.95 7.27
CA PHE A 234 0.47 15.75 5.82
C PHE A 234 -0.21 16.86 5.01
N TYR A 235 -1.48 17.18 5.31
CA TYR A 235 -2.21 18.20 4.57
C TYR A 235 -1.61 19.61 4.80
N ARG A 236 -1.24 19.93 6.03
CA ARG A 236 -0.59 21.19 6.37
C ARG A 236 0.74 21.37 5.65
N GLU A 237 1.56 20.33 5.61
CA GLU A 237 2.85 20.34 4.90
C GLU A 237 2.68 20.38 3.38
N SER A 238 1.66 19.73 2.84
CA SER A 238 1.38 19.73 1.40
C SER A 238 1.09 21.13 0.83
N VAL A 239 0.59 22.05 1.65
CA VAL A 239 0.35 23.45 1.27
C VAL A 239 1.54 24.33 1.62
N ALA A 240 2.21 24.11 2.75
CA ALA A 240 3.25 25.01 3.26
C ALA A 240 4.64 24.75 2.67
N SER A 241 4.89 23.58 2.09
CA SER A 241 6.22 23.15 1.67
C SER A 241 6.25 22.52 0.26
N VAL A 242 7.46 22.33 -0.27
CA VAL A 242 7.67 21.56 -1.51
C VAL A 242 7.42 20.08 -1.22
N GLY A 243 6.78 19.37 -2.15
CA GLY A 243 6.22 18.02 -2.05
C GLY A 243 7.04 16.92 -1.34
N ARG A 244 8.38 17.08 -1.21
CA ARG A 244 9.22 16.13 -0.47
C ARG A 244 8.81 15.96 1.00
N VAL A 245 8.48 17.04 1.69
CA VAL A 245 8.17 16.98 3.14
C VAL A 245 6.90 16.18 3.36
N SER A 246 5.82 16.53 2.67
CA SER A 246 4.55 15.80 2.77
C SER A 246 4.64 14.36 2.23
N TRP A 247 5.47 14.11 1.22
CA TRP A 247 5.76 12.74 0.78
C TRP A 247 6.36 11.91 1.91
N ASN A 248 7.41 12.41 2.56
CA ASN A 248 8.06 11.69 3.64
C ASN A 248 7.14 11.49 4.85
N SER A 249 6.33 12.48 5.23
CA SER A 249 5.33 12.35 6.30
C SER A 249 4.33 11.24 5.99
N ARG A 250 3.80 11.17 4.77
CA ARG A 250 2.92 10.07 4.32
C ARG A 250 3.63 8.72 4.40
N VAL A 251 4.86 8.64 3.92
CA VAL A 251 5.65 7.40 3.93
C VAL A 251 5.94 6.93 5.35
N HIS A 252 6.32 7.83 6.26
CA HIS A 252 6.54 7.50 7.67
C HIS A 252 5.25 7.00 8.34
N HIS A 253 4.09 7.59 8.02
CA HIS A 253 2.80 7.08 8.48
C HIS A 253 2.55 5.65 7.99
N MET A 254 2.70 5.40 6.69
CA MET A 254 2.47 4.07 6.10
C MET A 254 3.43 3.02 6.70
N HIS A 255 4.71 3.35 6.83
CA HIS A 255 5.71 2.48 7.46
C HIS A 255 5.42 2.26 8.95
N GLY A 256 5.00 3.31 9.67
CA GLY A 256 4.56 3.21 11.07
C GLY A 256 3.38 2.25 11.22
N THR A 257 2.37 2.35 10.36
CA THR A 257 1.21 1.44 10.36
C THR A 257 1.62 -0.02 10.13
N VAL A 258 2.58 -0.29 9.23
CA VAL A 258 3.12 -1.64 9.01
C VAL A 258 3.81 -2.17 10.28
N ASN A 259 4.62 -1.35 10.96
CA ASN A 259 5.27 -1.72 12.21
C ASN A 259 4.26 -1.96 13.35
N ASP A 260 3.21 -1.14 13.44
CA ASP A 260 2.15 -1.32 14.43
C ASP A 260 1.36 -2.62 14.17
N LEU A 261 1.17 -3.02 12.91
CA LEU A 261 0.61 -4.33 12.56
C LEU A 261 1.54 -5.48 12.92
N LEU A 262 2.85 -5.38 12.67
CA LEU A 262 3.81 -6.38 13.14
C LEU A 262 3.73 -6.56 14.66
N ASN A 263 3.63 -5.47 15.42
CA ASN A 263 3.48 -5.50 16.87
C ASN A 263 2.15 -6.12 17.31
N LEU A 264 1.03 -5.82 16.61
CA LEU A 264 -0.29 -6.37 16.91
C LEU A 264 -0.31 -7.90 16.79
N TYR A 265 0.36 -8.45 15.77
CA TYR A 265 0.43 -9.90 15.53
C TYR A 265 1.56 -10.60 16.31
N GLY A 266 2.45 -9.84 16.98
CA GLY A 266 3.45 -10.33 17.92
C GLY A 266 4.73 -10.89 17.28
N GLU A 267 5.55 -11.58 18.07
CA GLU A 267 6.93 -11.99 17.71
C GLU A 267 7.05 -12.87 16.45
N LYS A 268 5.99 -13.57 16.05
CA LYS A 268 5.96 -14.42 14.85
C LYS A 268 5.21 -13.77 13.69
N SER A 269 5.04 -12.47 13.77
CA SER A 269 4.34 -11.71 12.76
C SER A 269 5.05 -11.77 11.42
N LYS A 270 4.28 -11.99 10.35
CA LYS A 270 4.71 -11.91 8.95
C LYS A 270 3.68 -11.14 8.14
N GLY A 271 4.13 -10.08 7.50
CA GLY A 271 3.25 -9.18 6.76
C GLY A 271 3.46 -9.18 5.25
N ILE A 272 2.38 -8.93 4.54
CA ILE A 272 2.38 -8.65 3.10
C ILE A 272 1.97 -7.20 2.91
N VAL A 273 2.72 -6.44 2.11
CA VAL A 273 2.39 -5.05 1.78
C VAL A 273 2.08 -4.94 0.29
N TRP A 274 0.93 -4.33 -0.05
CA TRP A 274 0.57 -4.00 -1.43
C TRP A 274 0.58 -2.49 -1.62
N ALA A 275 1.52 -1.98 -2.39
CA ALA A 275 1.56 -0.57 -2.77
C ALA A 275 2.22 -0.39 -4.13
N HIS A 276 2.20 0.82 -4.64
CA HIS A 276 2.88 1.15 -5.89
C HIS A 276 4.40 0.87 -5.81
N ASN A 277 5.04 0.59 -6.93
CA ASN A 277 6.48 0.38 -7.02
C ASN A 277 7.31 1.55 -6.42
N THR A 278 6.79 2.78 -6.46
CA THR A 278 7.42 3.95 -5.85
C THR A 278 7.41 3.91 -4.32
N HIS A 279 6.54 3.11 -3.71
CA HIS A 279 6.48 2.92 -2.27
C HIS A 279 7.23 1.68 -1.79
N ILE A 280 7.20 0.57 -2.57
CA ILE A 280 7.75 -0.71 -2.11
C ILE A 280 9.17 -1.00 -2.56
N GLY A 281 9.61 -0.47 -3.70
CA GLY A 281 10.99 -0.62 -4.15
C GLY A 281 11.90 0.30 -3.33
N ASP A 282 13.16 -0.08 -3.14
CA ASP A 282 14.12 0.69 -2.34
C ASP A 282 14.42 2.05 -2.99
N ALA A 283 14.08 3.15 -2.33
CA ALA A 283 14.21 4.51 -2.82
C ALA A 283 15.70 4.93 -3.02
N GLU A 284 16.62 4.35 -2.25
CA GLU A 284 18.07 4.63 -2.37
C GLU A 284 18.59 4.34 -3.78
N TYR A 285 17.93 3.46 -4.54
CA TYR A 285 18.31 3.08 -5.90
C TYR A 285 17.44 3.69 -6.99
N THR A 286 16.87 4.86 -6.70
CA THR A 286 16.02 5.66 -7.61
C THR A 286 16.46 7.13 -7.60
N SER A 287 15.79 8.00 -8.40
CA SER A 287 16.00 9.44 -8.34
C SER A 287 15.57 10.08 -7.01
N MET A 288 14.70 9.42 -6.22
CA MET A 288 14.23 9.89 -4.91
C MET A 288 15.38 10.18 -3.93
N ARG A 289 16.46 9.39 -3.99
CA ARG A 289 17.69 9.63 -3.23
C ARG A 289 18.23 11.06 -3.40
N ASN A 290 18.17 11.60 -4.62
CA ASN A 290 18.74 12.92 -4.92
C ASN A 290 17.91 14.06 -4.32
N THR A 291 16.65 13.84 -4.03
CA THR A 291 15.73 14.81 -3.43
C THR A 291 15.56 14.60 -1.92
N GLY A 292 16.12 13.51 -1.36
CA GLY A 292 15.94 13.13 0.05
C GLY A 292 14.53 12.61 0.36
N GLU A 293 13.81 12.12 -0.65
CA GLU A 293 12.59 11.36 -0.50
C GLU A 293 12.94 9.92 -0.12
N VAL A 294 12.18 9.35 0.81
CA VAL A 294 12.27 7.95 1.25
C VAL A 294 11.01 7.19 0.86
N ASN A 295 11.03 5.87 0.99
CA ASN A 295 9.82 5.06 0.84
C ASN A 295 9.78 3.86 1.80
N ILE A 296 8.66 3.12 1.80
CA ILE A 296 8.45 1.99 2.71
C ILE A 296 9.51 0.89 2.46
N GLY A 297 9.85 0.62 1.19
CA GLY A 297 10.85 -0.40 0.85
C GLY A 297 12.22 -0.11 1.46
N GLN A 298 12.71 1.14 1.34
CA GLN A 298 13.93 1.58 1.99
C GLN A 298 13.84 1.48 3.50
N LEU A 299 12.82 2.11 4.12
CA LEU A 299 12.67 2.15 5.58
C LEU A 299 12.54 0.75 6.20
N THR A 300 11.86 -0.17 5.53
CA THR A 300 11.77 -1.58 5.99
C THR A 300 13.10 -2.30 5.94
N ARG A 301 13.88 -2.11 4.87
CA ARG A 301 15.23 -2.70 4.79
C ARG A 301 16.17 -2.11 5.85
N GLU A 302 16.09 -0.82 6.11
CA GLU A 302 16.87 -0.15 7.17
C GLU A 302 16.48 -0.65 8.57
N GLY A 303 15.18 -0.85 8.83
CA GLY A 303 14.67 -1.26 10.14
C GLY A 303 14.83 -2.75 10.43
N LEU A 304 14.47 -3.62 9.49
CA LEU A 304 14.47 -5.08 9.67
C LEU A 304 15.71 -5.79 9.10
N GLY A 305 16.46 -5.11 8.22
CA GLY A 305 17.57 -5.69 7.47
C GLY A 305 17.13 -6.43 6.20
N ASN A 306 17.99 -6.43 5.19
CA ASN A 306 17.71 -7.02 3.86
C ASN A 306 17.32 -8.51 3.91
N ASN A 307 17.83 -9.25 4.90
CA ASN A 307 17.53 -10.67 5.02
C ASN A 307 16.09 -10.96 5.45
N ASN A 308 15.42 -10.02 6.10
CA ASN A 308 14.06 -10.19 6.63
C ASN A 308 12.98 -9.59 5.73
N VAL A 309 13.38 -8.92 4.64
CA VAL A 309 12.47 -8.22 3.71
C VAL A 309 12.65 -8.78 2.31
N LEU A 310 11.55 -8.84 1.54
CA LEU A 310 11.56 -9.20 0.11
C LEU A 310 10.77 -8.16 -0.67
N LEU A 311 11.44 -7.42 -1.56
CA LEU A 311 10.85 -6.38 -2.39
C LEU A 311 10.59 -6.92 -3.80
N ILE A 312 9.32 -6.98 -4.21
CA ILE A 312 8.91 -7.55 -5.50
C ILE A 312 8.24 -6.48 -6.35
N GLY A 313 8.93 -6.04 -7.41
CA GLY A 313 8.39 -5.11 -8.39
C GLY A 313 7.53 -5.80 -9.44
N PHE A 314 6.62 -5.04 -10.06
CA PHE A 314 5.82 -5.48 -11.19
C PHE A 314 5.91 -4.45 -12.31
N THR A 315 6.05 -4.91 -13.56
CA THR A 315 6.10 -4.00 -14.71
C THR A 315 5.55 -4.64 -15.97
N SER A 316 5.28 -3.81 -17.00
CA SER A 316 4.75 -4.28 -18.29
C SER A 316 5.25 -3.45 -19.46
N PHE A 317 5.37 -4.09 -20.64
CA PHE A 317 5.81 -3.41 -21.86
C PHE A 317 4.73 -2.50 -22.43
N GLU A 318 3.50 -3.01 -22.57
CA GLU A 318 2.34 -2.27 -23.08
C GLU A 318 1.03 -2.82 -22.48
N GLY A 319 -0.10 -2.21 -22.80
CA GLY A 319 -1.41 -2.75 -22.41
C GLY A 319 -2.46 -1.69 -22.18
N ASN A 320 -3.35 -1.95 -21.23
CA ASN A 320 -4.39 -1.04 -20.78
C ASN A 320 -4.40 -0.87 -19.27
N VAL A 321 -4.82 0.29 -18.80
CA VAL A 321 -4.91 0.64 -17.40
C VAL A 321 -6.21 1.37 -17.10
N MET A 322 -6.78 1.15 -15.92
CA MET A 322 -7.84 2.01 -15.37
C MET A 322 -7.20 3.20 -14.67
N ALA A 323 -7.51 4.43 -15.10
CA ALA A 323 -6.97 5.65 -14.47
C ALA A 323 -7.88 6.85 -14.68
N GLY A 324 -7.63 7.95 -13.95
CA GLY A 324 -8.28 9.24 -14.17
C GLY A 324 -7.47 10.14 -15.13
N PRO A 325 -8.08 10.93 -16.00
CA PRO A 325 -7.35 11.91 -16.82
C PRO A 325 -6.85 13.12 -16.02
N SER A 326 -7.42 13.34 -14.84
CA SER A 326 -7.01 14.33 -13.84
C SER A 326 -7.50 13.90 -12.47
N TRP A 327 -6.99 14.53 -11.41
CA TRP A 327 -7.40 14.25 -10.04
C TRP A 327 -8.91 14.47 -9.87
N GLY A 328 -9.61 13.50 -9.26
CA GLY A 328 -11.06 13.56 -9.04
C GLY A 328 -11.93 13.28 -10.27
N ALA A 329 -11.34 13.19 -11.47
CA ALA A 329 -12.11 12.91 -12.69
C ALA A 329 -12.62 11.45 -12.72
N PRO A 330 -13.74 11.20 -13.44
CA PRO A 330 -14.19 9.84 -13.69
C PRO A 330 -13.08 8.99 -14.30
N MET A 331 -12.91 7.78 -13.77
CA MET A 331 -11.99 6.79 -14.32
C MET A 331 -12.39 6.34 -15.71
N LYS A 332 -11.40 5.95 -16.50
CA LYS A 332 -11.60 5.28 -17.78
C LYS A 332 -10.46 4.34 -18.09
N GLU A 333 -10.71 3.37 -18.95
CA GLU A 333 -9.66 2.54 -19.52
C GLU A 333 -8.83 3.38 -20.49
N MET A 334 -7.51 3.32 -20.34
CA MET A 334 -6.54 4.04 -21.17
C MET A 334 -5.46 3.09 -21.64
N THR A 335 -4.98 3.29 -22.86
CA THR A 335 -3.88 2.51 -23.43
C THR A 335 -2.54 2.94 -22.83
N ILE A 336 -1.74 1.96 -22.41
CA ILE A 336 -0.32 2.10 -22.10
C ILE A 336 0.44 1.76 -23.38
N PRO A 337 1.16 2.72 -23.99
CA PRO A 337 1.93 2.47 -25.22
C PRO A 337 3.14 1.57 -24.94
N PRO A 338 3.81 1.04 -26.01
CA PRO A 338 5.06 0.34 -25.88
C PRO A 338 6.09 1.15 -25.07
N ALA A 339 6.81 0.47 -24.17
CA ALA A 339 7.79 1.11 -23.30
C ALA A 339 8.93 1.75 -24.11
N VAL A 340 9.44 2.88 -23.58
CA VAL A 340 10.54 3.62 -24.23
C VAL A 340 11.86 2.84 -24.23
N THR A 341 12.68 3.07 -25.21
CA THR A 341 14.07 2.57 -25.22
C THR A 341 14.82 3.07 -23.98
N ASN A 342 15.76 2.28 -23.47
CA ASN A 342 16.47 2.51 -22.20
C ASN A 342 15.61 2.33 -20.93
N SER A 343 14.44 1.68 -21.04
CA SER A 343 13.70 1.19 -19.89
C SER A 343 13.92 -0.30 -19.68
N ILE A 344 13.67 -0.76 -18.45
CA ILE A 344 13.76 -2.21 -18.14
C ILE A 344 12.70 -2.99 -18.90
N GLU A 345 11.52 -2.42 -19.11
CA GLU A 345 10.43 -3.01 -19.86
C GLU A 345 10.80 -3.27 -21.32
N HIS A 346 11.52 -2.33 -21.92
CA HIS A 346 12.00 -2.49 -23.30
C HIS A 346 13.06 -3.61 -23.42
N GLU A 347 13.97 -3.70 -22.46
CA GLU A 347 14.99 -4.78 -22.41
C GLU A 347 14.32 -6.15 -22.20
N LEU A 348 13.40 -6.26 -21.24
CA LEU A 348 12.73 -7.51 -20.95
C LEU A 348 11.80 -7.98 -22.09
N ASN A 349 11.25 -7.05 -22.88
CA ASN A 349 10.43 -7.37 -24.04
C ASN A 349 11.20 -8.07 -25.18
N GLN A 350 12.55 -8.02 -25.18
CA GLN A 350 13.37 -8.74 -26.16
C GLN A 350 13.39 -10.27 -25.90
N ILE A 351 13.01 -10.70 -24.70
CA ILE A 351 12.92 -12.11 -24.35
C ILE A 351 11.65 -12.71 -24.95
N ASP A 352 11.76 -13.88 -25.59
CA ASP A 352 10.62 -14.56 -26.22
C ASP A 352 9.78 -15.33 -25.18
N GLN A 353 9.16 -14.57 -24.27
CA GLN A 353 8.24 -15.07 -23.24
C GLN A 353 7.19 -14.00 -22.90
N GLU A 354 5.91 -14.36 -22.86
CA GLU A 354 4.79 -13.42 -22.66
C GLU A 354 4.74 -12.84 -21.23
N SER A 355 4.99 -13.68 -20.23
CA SER A 355 5.03 -13.26 -18.83
C SER A 355 5.96 -14.14 -18.02
N PHE A 356 6.75 -13.53 -17.15
CA PHE A 356 7.74 -14.21 -16.33
C PHE A 356 8.13 -13.33 -15.14
N TYR A 357 8.92 -13.89 -14.23
CA TYR A 357 9.63 -13.09 -13.22
C TYR A 357 11.10 -13.49 -13.13
N LEU A 358 11.87 -12.58 -12.57
CA LEU A 358 13.29 -12.73 -12.25
C LEU A 358 13.45 -12.64 -10.73
N ILE A 359 14.37 -13.42 -10.17
CA ILE A 359 14.89 -13.21 -8.81
C ILE A 359 16.34 -12.76 -8.95
N PHE A 360 16.66 -11.60 -8.36
CA PHE A 360 18.01 -11.04 -8.38
C PHE A 360 18.83 -11.58 -7.22
N ASP A 361 20.09 -11.90 -7.50
CA ASP A 361 21.08 -12.30 -6.51
C ASP A 361 22.24 -11.27 -6.44
N GLU A 362 23.19 -11.47 -5.53
CA GLU A 362 24.32 -10.55 -5.37
C GLU A 362 25.19 -10.40 -6.63
N LYS A 363 25.17 -11.37 -7.57
CA LYS A 363 25.92 -11.30 -8.83
C LYS A 363 25.24 -10.37 -9.85
N ASP A 364 23.96 -10.06 -9.63
CA ASP A 364 23.22 -9.10 -10.47
C ASP A 364 23.47 -7.65 -10.05
N LYS A 365 24.05 -7.43 -8.87
CA LYS A 365 24.30 -6.13 -8.27
C LYS A 365 25.71 -5.65 -8.63
N ASP A 366 25.81 -4.67 -9.52
CA ASP A 366 27.08 -3.99 -9.84
C ASP A 366 27.16 -2.69 -9.03
N TYR A 367 27.84 -2.75 -7.90
CA TYR A 367 28.01 -1.61 -6.98
C TYR A 367 29.01 -0.56 -7.51
N GLU A 368 29.90 -0.94 -8.41
CA GLU A 368 30.92 -0.05 -8.94
C GLU A 368 30.42 0.74 -10.17
N ASN A 369 29.67 0.06 -11.06
CA ASN A 369 29.15 0.63 -12.30
C ASN A 369 27.66 0.31 -12.49
N PRO A 370 26.77 0.79 -11.63
CA PRO A 370 25.35 0.42 -11.67
C PRO A 370 24.68 0.93 -12.95
N LYS A 371 23.95 0.05 -13.64
CA LYS A 371 23.14 0.44 -14.82
C LYS A 371 21.86 1.10 -14.36
N VAL A 372 21.72 2.39 -14.64
CA VAL A 372 20.45 3.11 -14.44
C VAL A 372 19.57 2.96 -15.67
N MET A 373 18.33 2.57 -15.47
CA MET A 373 17.32 2.40 -16.52
C MET A 373 16.00 3.06 -16.10
N GLY A 374 15.18 3.43 -17.05
CA GLY A 374 13.81 3.81 -16.75
C GLY A 374 13.01 2.60 -16.25
N ASN A 375 12.16 2.78 -15.25
CA ASN A 375 11.15 1.80 -14.81
C ASN A 375 9.80 2.49 -14.72
N ARG A 376 8.80 2.01 -15.48
CA ARG A 376 7.48 2.65 -15.58
C ARG A 376 6.80 2.78 -14.23
N ALA A 377 6.20 3.96 -13.99
CA ALA A 377 5.51 4.30 -12.76
C ALA A 377 4.29 5.17 -13.08
N VAL A 378 3.13 4.55 -13.31
CA VAL A 378 1.87 5.22 -13.63
C VAL A 378 1.02 5.37 -12.37
N GLY A 379 0.77 6.60 -11.93
CA GLY A 379 -0.09 6.87 -10.79
C GLY A 379 -1.59 6.78 -11.11
N VAL A 380 -2.42 7.30 -10.20
CA VAL A 380 -3.89 7.34 -10.35
C VAL A 380 -4.36 8.28 -11.46
N VAL A 381 -3.53 9.25 -11.83
CA VAL A 381 -3.74 10.15 -12.97
C VAL A 381 -2.79 9.77 -14.09
N TYR A 382 -3.34 9.57 -15.29
CA TYR A 382 -2.55 9.16 -16.43
C TYR A 382 -2.92 9.89 -17.72
N ASN A 383 -1.90 10.19 -18.53
CA ASN A 383 -2.06 10.72 -19.86
C ASN A 383 -1.19 9.93 -20.85
N PRO A 384 -1.76 9.06 -21.70
CA PRO A 384 -1.02 8.23 -22.65
C PRO A 384 -0.11 9.02 -23.61
N THR A 385 -0.44 10.29 -23.93
CA THR A 385 0.38 11.12 -24.82
C THR A 385 1.65 11.66 -24.18
N ARG A 386 1.86 11.39 -22.88
CA ARG A 386 3.02 11.80 -22.09
C ARG A 386 3.63 10.63 -21.31
N ASP A 387 3.43 9.39 -21.81
CA ASP A 387 3.91 8.18 -21.15
C ASP A 387 5.42 8.18 -20.94
N GLU A 388 6.19 8.84 -21.82
CA GLU A 388 7.64 8.98 -21.68
C GLU A 388 8.09 9.66 -20.37
N ARG A 389 7.18 10.35 -19.68
CA ARG A 389 7.43 11.00 -18.39
C ARG A 389 7.15 10.10 -17.19
N GLN A 390 6.67 8.89 -17.44
CA GLN A 390 6.28 7.93 -16.40
C GLN A 390 7.39 6.91 -16.10
N PHE A 391 8.65 7.22 -16.43
CA PHE A 391 9.76 6.31 -16.21
C PHE A 391 10.72 6.85 -15.16
N GLU A 392 10.76 6.18 -14.01
CA GLU A 392 11.65 6.50 -12.90
C GLU A 392 13.03 5.95 -13.13
N PRO A 393 14.11 6.79 -13.11
CA PRO A 393 15.47 6.30 -13.16
C PRO A 393 15.78 5.34 -12.02
N THR A 394 16.18 4.11 -12.33
CA THR A 394 16.23 3.01 -11.37
C THR A 394 17.43 2.09 -11.61
N ILE A 395 18.08 1.64 -10.53
CA ILE A 395 19.02 0.53 -10.52
C ILE A 395 18.25 -0.74 -10.10
N VAL A 396 17.66 -1.42 -11.11
CA VAL A 396 16.63 -2.45 -10.91
C VAL A 396 17.02 -3.57 -9.94
N PRO A 397 18.21 -4.24 -10.04
CA PRO A 397 18.54 -5.35 -9.15
C PRO A 397 18.87 -4.93 -7.71
N MET A 398 19.05 -3.63 -7.46
CA MET A 398 19.25 -3.09 -6.12
C MET A 398 17.94 -2.61 -5.52
N ARG A 399 17.05 -2.07 -6.37
CA ARG A 399 15.72 -1.60 -5.97
C ARG A 399 14.80 -2.74 -5.57
N TYR A 400 14.89 -3.90 -6.26
CA TYR A 400 14.03 -5.06 -6.05
C TYR A 400 14.84 -6.33 -5.83
N ASP A 401 14.27 -7.30 -5.10
CA ASP A 401 14.78 -8.66 -4.97
C ASP A 401 14.19 -9.57 -6.07
N ALA A 402 13.00 -9.24 -6.56
CA ALA A 402 12.39 -9.89 -7.73
C ALA A 402 11.58 -8.89 -8.57
N LEU A 403 11.45 -9.17 -9.86
CA LEU A 403 10.68 -8.34 -10.78
C LEU A 403 9.80 -9.21 -11.67
N PHE A 404 8.49 -8.95 -11.67
CA PHE A 404 7.50 -9.53 -12.56
C PHE A 404 7.34 -8.68 -13.81
N PHE A 405 7.34 -9.35 -14.97
CA PHE A 405 7.19 -8.71 -16.27
C PHE A 405 6.04 -9.33 -17.08
N PHE A 406 5.27 -8.47 -17.74
CA PHE A 406 4.20 -8.83 -18.67
C PHE A 406 4.40 -8.09 -19.99
N LYS A 407 4.40 -8.81 -21.13
CA LYS A 407 4.44 -8.14 -22.43
C LYS A 407 3.22 -7.26 -22.65
N LYS A 408 2.04 -7.77 -22.28
CA LYS A 408 0.79 -7.04 -22.43
C LYS A 408 -0.12 -7.22 -21.23
N THR A 409 -0.72 -6.12 -20.79
CA THR A 409 -1.63 -6.08 -19.64
C THR A 409 -3.01 -5.57 -20.00
N THR A 410 -3.98 -5.83 -19.13
CA THR A 410 -5.37 -5.40 -19.22
C THR A 410 -5.76 -4.53 -18.03
N ALA A 411 -6.80 -3.71 -18.19
CA ALA A 411 -7.29 -2.85 -17.13
C ALA A 411 -8.02 -3.65 -16.03
N LEU A 412 -8.01 -3.15 -14.80
CA LEU A 412 -8.78 -3.67 -13.66
C LEU A 412 -10.26 -3.79 -13.98
N ARG A 413 -10.92 -4.81 -13.44
CA ARG A 413 -12.37 -5.05 -13.52
C ARG A 413 -13.08 -4.33 -12.39
N VAL A 414 -13.36 -3.05 -12.59
CA VAL A 414 -13.95 -2.17 -11.57
C VAL A 414 -15.37 -2.60 -11.23
N LEU A 415 -15.75 -2.55 -9.94
CA LEU A 415 -17.11 -2.80 -9.50
C LEU A 415 -18.04 -1.71 -10.04
N LYS A 416 -19.16 -2.12 -10.60
CA LYS A 416 -20.23 -1.23 -11.06
C LYS A 416 -21.22 -1.02 -9.92
N ARG A 417 -21.57 0.25 -9.65
CA ARG A 417 -22.63 0.65 -8.73
C ARG A 417 -23.99 0.45 -9.34
#